data_b45db042319f95f7a0460e5f98ba718d
#
_entry.id   b45db042319f95f7a0460e5f98ba718d
#
_cell.length_a   1.000
_cell.length_b   1.000
_cell.length_c   1.000
_cell.angle_alpha   90.00
_cell.angle_beta   90.00
_cell.angle_gamma   90.00
#
_symmetry.space_group_name_H-M   'P 1'
#
loop_
_entity.id
_entity.type
_entity.pdbx_description
1 polymer ?
#
loop_
_entity_poly.entity_id
_entity_poly.type
_entity_poly.pdbx_seq_one_letter_code
_entity_poly.pdbx_strand_id
1 'polypeptide(L)'
;MRVGVPKEIKKNEHRIGLTPTAVREYVAHGHTVSIETGAGLGAGFTDADYKKAGAKIVADARTVFADNDMIVKVKEPQKVEWEMLREGQILFTYLHLAPDPEQTKGLLASKCAAVAYETVTNAQGGLPLLAPMSEVAGRIAVFSAAETLLKHNGGMGLLFCGVPGVAPARVLVLGGGVVGLNAARMAMGLGAEVVVLERSIPRMAYIDEVTNGRVITRYSSIGAIEEEMVKADVIIGAVLVPGAEAPKLIKREHLKQMKPGSVLVDVAIDQGGCFETSHATTHEDPTYVIDGVVHYCVANMPGAAPRTSSEALNNATLPFGLALADNGLDALKSNPHLARGLNVLNGELTYPAVAEALDMPWSDPFGVWAKA
;
A
#
# COMPACT_ATOMS: atom_id res chain seq x y z
N MET A 1 10.78 15.57 20.95
CA MET A 1 9.98 14.34 21.25
C MET A 1 10.88 13.12 21.26
N ARG A 2 10.52 12.04 21.97
CA ARG A 2 11.18 10.74 21.91
C ARG A 2 10.41 9.89 20.90
N VAL A 3 11.08 9.39 19.86
CA VAL A 3 10.49 8.64 18.77
C VAL A 3 11.03 7.21 18.78
N GLY A 4 10.16 6.23 18.78
CA GLY A 4 10.48 4.81 18.82
C GLY A 4 10.10 4.09 17.54
N VAL A 5 10.98 3.20 17.07
CA VAL A 5 10.76 2.37 15.90
C VAL A 5 11.00 0.91 16.27
N PRO A 6 9.96 0.12 16.47
CA PRO A 6 10.09 -1.31 16.71
C PRO A 6 10.40 -2.06 15.42
N LYS A 7 10.89 -3.27 15.55
CA LYS A 7 10.95 -4.23 14.45
C LYS A 7 9.55 -4.66 14.06
N GLU A 8 9.27 -4.75 12.75
CA GLU A 8 8.01 -5.29 12.27
C GLU A 8 7.93 -6.80 12.56
N ILE A 9 6.80 -7.23 13.10
CA ILE A 9 6.57 -8.63 13.51
C ILE A 9 5.48 -9.34 12.71
N LYS A 10 4.78 -8.61 11.84
CA LYS A 10 3.82 -9.22 10.92
C LYS A 10 4.55 -10.15 9.95
N LYS A 11 3.99 -11.32 9.68
CA LYS A 11 4.60 -12.31 8.77
C LYS A 11 4.94 -11.66 7.42
N ASN A 12 6.16 -11.89 6.94
CA ASN A 12 6.70 -11.39 5.67
C ASN A 12 6.77 -9.85 5.57
N GLU A 13 6.78 -9.14 6.70
CA GLU A 13 7.05 -7.71 6.74
C GLU A 13 8.51 -7.44 7.09
N HIS A 14 9.23 -6.87 6.15
CA HIS A 14 10.67 -6.58 6.23
C HIS A 14 10.98 -5.10 6.07
N ARG A 15 9.96 -4.25 5.86
CA ARG A 15 10.12 -2.79 5.81
C ARG A 15 10.38 -2.24 7.21
N ILE A 16 10.71 -0.95 7.29
CA ILE A 16 11.01 -0.28 8.56
C ILE A 16 10.35 1.11 8.58
N GLY A 17 9.84 1.50 9.75
CA GLY A 17 9.15 2.78 9.96
C GLY A 17 10.02 4.00 9.67
N LEU A 18 11.29 4.01 10.09
CA LEU A 18 12.27 5.05 9.76
C LEU A 18 13.55 4.45 9.18
N THR A 19 13.98 4.98 8.03
CA THR A 19 15.30 4.70 7.46
C THR A 19 16.39 5.50 8.19
N PRO A 20 17.68 5.14 8.10
CA PRO A 20 18.76 5.94 8.66
C PRO A 20 18.76 7.40 8.20
N THR A 21 18.36 7.65 6.94
CA THR A 21 18.24 9.02 6.40
C THR A 21 17.14 9.79 7.11
N ALA A 22 15.96 9.20 7.29
CA ALA A 22 14.86 9.82 8.03
C ALA A 22 15.24 10.08 9.50
N VAL A 23 15.92 9.13 10.15
CA VAL A 23 16.42 9.31 11.53
C VAL A 23 17.29 10.56 11.64
N ARG A 24 18.17 10.84 10.68
CA ARG A 24 19.01 12.04 10.70
C ARG A 24 18.20 13.33 10.71
N GLU A 25 17.08 13.37 10.01
CA GLU A 25 16.18 14.53 9.98
C GLU A 25 15.51 14.72 11.37
N TYR A 26 14.99 13.65 11.97
CA TYR A 26 14.44 13.73 13.34
C TYR A 26 15.48 14.22 14.35
N VAL A 27 16.70 13.71 14.27
CA VAL A 27 17.81 14.12 15.16
C VAL A 27 18.19 15.59 14.91
N ALA A 28 18.22 16.03 13.64
CA ALA A 28 18.50 17.42 13.29
C ALA A 28 17.43 18.40 13.82
N HIS A 29 16.17 17.93 13.96
CA HIS A 29 15.08 18.67 14.60
C HIS A 29 15.14 18.61 16.15
N GLY A 30 16.15 17.99 16.74
CA GLY A 30 16.32 17.90 18.19
C GLY A 30 15.53 16.77 18.87
N HIS A 31 15.02 15.81 18.09
CA HIS A 31 14.34 14.65 18.66
C HIS A 31 15.33 13.53 18.97
N THR A 32 14.97 12.67 19.93
CA THR A 32 15.71 11.44 20.21
C THR A 32 15.00 10.28 19.52
N VAL A 33 15.76 9.44 18.81
CA VAL A 33 15.21 8.28 18.09
C VAL A 33 15.77 6.99 18.69
N SER A 34 14.89 6.06 19.04
CA SER A 34 15.22 4.71 19.51
C SER A 34 14.79 3.68 18.48
N ILE A 35 15.71 2.82 18.06
CA ILE A 35 15.45 1.74 17.09
C ILE A 35 15.66 0.41 17.81
N GLU A 36 14.72 -0.53 17.66
CA GLU A 36 14.90 -1.90 18.12
C GLU A 36 16.04 -2.57 17.36
N THR A 37 16.90 -3.31 18.08
CA THR A 37 18.04 -4.00 17.45
C THR A 37 17.58 -4.91 16.31
N GLY A 38 18.27 -4.83 15.17
CA GLY A 38 17.98 -5.61 13.98
C GLY A 38 16.71 -5.22 13.23
N ALA A 39 16.00 -4.16 13.62
CA ALA A 39 14.73 -3.76 13.00
C ALA A 39 14.88 -3.41 11.52
N GLY A 40 16.00 -2.83 11.11
CA GLY A 40 16.24 -2.43 9.72
C GLY A 40 16.84 -3.51 8.81
N LEU A 41 17.24 -4.67 9.36
CA LEU A 41 18.01 -5.69 8.63
C LEU A 41 17.26 -6.20 7.39
N GLY A 42 15.95 -6.39 7.48
CA GLY A 42 15.12 -6.84 6.36
C GLY A 42 15.11 -5.86 5.17
N ALA A 43 15.30 -4.56 5.43
CA ALA A 43 15.45 -3.52 4.42
C ALA A 43 16.91 -3.21 4.07
N GLY A 44 17.87 -3.98 4.63
CA GLY A 44 19.30 -3.82 4.38
C GLY A 44 19.95 -2.67 5.14
N PHE A 45 19.37 -2.25 6.29
CA PHE A 45 19.94 -1.25 7.20
C PHE A 45 20.39 -1.91 8.49
N THR A 46 21.66 -1.71 8.85
CA THR A 46 22.26 -2.28 10.07
C THR A 46 22.08 -1.36 11.28
N ASP A 47 22.22 -1.92 12.48
CA ASP A 47 22.26 -1.12 13.73
C ASP A 47 23.39 -0.07 13.70
N ALA A 48 24.50 -0.36 13.00
CA ALA A 48 25.60 0.58 12.83
C ALA A 48 25.19 1.79 11.97
N ASP A 49 24.37 1.59 10.93
CA ASP A 49 23.85 2.67 10.10
C ASP A 49 22.96 3.60 10.92
N TYR A 50 22.11 3.04 11.78
CA TYR A 50 21.24 3.82 12.67
C TYR A 50 22.03 4.57 13.75
N LYS A 51 23.04 3.95 14.36
CA LYS A 51 23.94 4.65 15.30
C LYS A 51 24.66 5.82 14.62
N LYS A 52 25.16 5.63 13.40
CA LYS A 52 25.79 6.69 12.59
C LYS A 52 24.79 7.82 12.26
N ALA A 53 23.51 7.50 12.11
CA ALA A 53 22.44 8.47 11.92
C ALA A 53 22.05 9.23 13.19
N GLY A 54 22.53 8.82 14.36
CA GLY A 54 22.26 9.45 15.64
C GLY A 54 21.18 8.74 16.49
N ALA A 55 20.70 7.58 16.07
CA ALA A 55 19.74 6.80 16.84
C ALA A 55 20.40 6.01 17.98
N LYS A 56 19.63 5.78 19.03
CA LYS A 56 19.91 4.82 20.09
C LYS A 56 19.36 3.45 19.69
N ILE A 57 20.17 2.40 19.77
CA ILE A 57 19.71 1.02 19.61
C ILE A 57 19.28 0.48 20.97
N VAL A 58 18.07 -0.08 21.01
CA VAL A 58 17.49 -0.70 22.22
C VAL A 58 17.22 -2.19 21.97
N ALA A 59 17.14 -2.97 23.04
CA ALA A 59 17.19 -4.43 22.96
C ALA A 59 15.88 -5.06 22.41
N ASP A 60 14.73 -4.45 22.67
CA ASP A 60 13.44 -5.06 22.43
C ASP A 60 12.31 -4.03 22.19
N ALA A 61 11.19 -4.50 21.64
CA ALA A 61 10.01 -3.69 21.37
C ALA A 61 9.41 -3.11 22.66
N ARG A 62 9.43 -3.83 23.79
CA ARG A 62 8.86 -3.35 25.06
C ARG A 62 9.54 -2.05 25.50
N THR A 63 10.87 -1.99 25.38
CA THR A 63 11.65 -0.78 25.65
C THR A 63 11.30 0.33 24.66
N VAL A 64 11.11 -0.01 23.36
CA VAL A 64 10.67 0.97 22.34
C VAL A 64 9.34 1.60 22.74
N PHE A 65 8.33 0.79 23.06
CA PHE A 65 6.98 1.29 23.38
C PHE A 65 6.95 2.04 24.72
N ALA A 66 7.67 1.57 25.73
CA ALA A 66 7.66 2.18 27.07
C ALA A 66 8.34 3.56 27.12
N ASP A 67 9.47 3.73 26.42
CA ASP A 67 10.35 4.89 26.59
C ASP A 67 10.05 6.04 25.62
N ASN A 68 9.22 5.82 24.59
CA ASN A 68 9.02 6.81 23.54
C ASN A 68 7.58 7.41 23.54
N ASP A 69 7.46 8.65 23.10
CA ASP A 69 6.21 9.41 23.05
C ASP A 69 5.45 9.16 21.73
N MET A 70 6.19 8.83 20.69
CA MET A 70 5.67 8.53 19.36
C MET A 70 6.28 7.22 18.85
N ILE A 71 5.43 6.32 18.35
CA ILE A 71 5.83 5.06 17.72
C ILE A 71 5.58 5.17 16.23
N VAL A 72 6.62 4.91 15.43
CA VAL A 72 6.56 4.92 13.97
C VAL A 72 6.77 3.50 13.44
N LYS A 73 5.78 3.01 12.69
CA LYS A 73 5.78 1.67 12.10
C LYS A 73 5.43 1.73 10.61
N VAL A 74 5.45 0.60 9.96
CA VAL A 74 4.90 0.43 8.60
C VAL A 74 3.54 -0.22 8.66
N LYS A 75 3.44 -1.41 9.25
CA LYS A 75 2.20 -2.18 9.31
C LYS A 75 1.44 -1.95 10.62
N GLU A 76 0.16 -2.28 10.54
CA GLU A 76 -0.74 -2.25 11.69
C GLU A 76 -0.14 -3.00 12.88
N PRO A 77 -0.28 -2.46 14.10
CA PRO A 77 0.25 -3.10 15.29
C PRO A 77 -0.46 -4.44 15.54
N GLN A 78 0.33 -5.46 15.84
CA GLN A 78 -0.17 -6.79 16.19
C GLN A 78 -0.61 -6.80 17.67
N LYS A 79 -1.35 -7.83 18.10
CA LYS A 79 -1.92 -7.92 19.45
C LYS A 79 -0.92 -7.58 20.56
N VAL A 80 0.26 -8.17 20.53
CA VAL A 80 1.29 -7.91 21.52
C VAL A 80 1.83 -6.47 21.50
N GLU A 81 1.63 -5.73 20.38
CA GLU A 81 2.08 -4.35 20.23
C GLU A 81 1.04 -3.35 20.73
N TRP A 82 -0.27 -3.53 20.38
CA TRP A 82 -1.28 -2.59 20.92
C TRP A 82 -1.47 -2.72 22.43
N GLU A 83 -1.15 -3.88 23.02
CA GLU A 83 -1.12 -4.06 24.48
C GLU A 83 0.02 -3.30 25.16
N MET A 84 1.06 -2.87 24.42
CA MET A 84 2.16 -2.04 24.92
C MET A 84 1.92 -0.53 24.73
N LEU A 85 0.92 -0.15 23.92
CA LEU A 85 0.56 1.26 23.73
C LEU A 85 -0.06 1.83 25.00
N ARG A 86 0.08 3.14 25.19
CA ARG A 86 -0.42 3.84 26.38
C ARG A 86 -1.14 5.14 26.03
N GLU A 87 -1.94 5.63 26.96
CA GLU A 87 -2.64 6.90 26.86
C GLU A 87 -1.71 8.06 26.51
N GLY A 88 -2.10 8.87 25.55
CA GLY A 88 -1.35 10.02 25.07
C GLY A 88 -0.17 9.71 24.14
N GLN A 89 0.17 8.43 23.92
CA GLN A 89 1.20 8.04 22.97
C GLN A 89 0.69 8.17 21.54
N ILE A 90 1.52 8.71 20.64
CA ILE A 90 1.20 8.81 19.22
C ILE A 90 1.65 7.51 18.54
N LEU A 91 0.76 6.88 17.78
CA LEU A 91 1.07 5.79 16.87
C LEU A 91 0.90 6.31 15.42
N PHE A 92 1.97 6.27 14.61
CA PHE A 92 1.98 6.73 13.23
C PHE A 92 2.37 5.59 12.29
N THR A 93 1.40 5.02 11.57
CA THR A 93 1.55 3.78 10.79
C THR A 93 0.34 3.56 9.88
N TYR A 94 0.36 2.52 9.01
CA TYR A 94 -0.88 1.97 8.44
C TYR A 94 -1.69 1.25 9.53
N LEU A 95 -3.00 1.40 9.52
CA LEU A 95 -3.90 0.81 10.51
C LEU A 95 -4.88 -0.21 9.93
N HIS A 96 -5.55 0.11 8.83
CA HIS A 96 -6.56 -0.74 8.19
C HIS A 96 -7.62 -1.25 9.18
N LEU A 97 -8.25 -0.35 9.96
CA LEU A 97 -9.10 -0.70 11.10
C LEU A 97 -10.43 -1.37 10.72
N ALA A 98 -11.04 -0.98 9.59
CA ALA A 98 -12.36 -1.48 9.20
C ALA A 98 -12.44 -3.02 9.08
N PRO A 99 -11.45 -3.73 8.50
CA PRO A 99 -11.47 -5.19 8.45
C PRO A 99 -10.99 -5.89 9.72
N ASP A 100 -10.52 -5.15 10.75
CA ASP A 100 -9.96 -5.74 11.98
C ASP A 100 -10.57 -5.13 13.25
N PRO A 101 -11.76 -5.64 13.67
CA PRO A 101 -12.43 -5.17 14.88
C PRO A 101 -11.63 -5.39 16.17
N GLU A 102 -10.79 -6.43 16.24
CA GLU A 102 -10.02 -6.73 17.45
C GLU A 102 -8.87 -5.74 17.62
N GLN A 103 -8.16 -5.40 16.55
CA GLN A 103 -7.15 -4.33 16.56
C GLN A 103 -7.81 -2.99 16.94
N THR A 104 -8.97 -2.68 16.36
CA THR A 104 -9.70 -1.45 16.69
C THR A 104 -10.02 -1.37 18.17
N LYS A 105 -10.57 -2.42 18.78
CA LYS A 105 -10.83 -2.49 20.23
C LYS A 105 -9.55 -2.34 21.05
N GLY A 106 -8.46 -2.98 20.63
CA GLY A 106 -7.15 -2.87 21.29
C GLY A 106 -6.61 -1.43 21.29
N LEU A 107 -6.71 -0.72 20.17
CA LEU A 107 -6.31 0.67 20.07
C LEU A 107 -7.20 1.61 20.90
N LEU A 108 -8.52 1.40 20.90
CA LEU A 108 -9.44 2.15 21.76
C LEU A 108 -9.10 1.96 23.24
N ALA A 109 -8.83 0.71 23.66
CA ALA A 109 -8.47 0.39 25.05
C ALA A 109 -7.15 1.03 25.47
N SER A 110 -6.18 1.18 24.58
CA SER A 110 -4.88 1.81 24.85
C SER A 110 -4.97 3.32 25.07
N LYS A 111 -6.04 3.96 24.57
CA LYS A 111 -6.24 5.43 24.57
C LYS A 111 -5.12 6.21 23.88
N CYS A 112 -4.35 5.57 23.00
CA CYS A 112 -3.34 6.24 22.19
C CYS A 112 -3.98 7.19 21.17
N ALA A 113 -3.17 8.06 20.55
CA ALA A 113 -3.51 8.83 19.38
C ALA A 113 -2.99 8.09 18.14
N ALA A 114 -3.87 7.35 17.45
CA ALA A 114 -3.48 6.57 16.28
C ALA A 114 -3.73 7.34 14.99
N VAL A 115 -2.65 7.68 14.29
CA VAL A 115 -2.65 8.41 13.01
C VAL A 115 -2.30 7.45 11.89
N ALA A 116 -3.31 7.16 11.05
CA ALA A 116 -3.21 6.21 9.93
C ALA A 116 -2.62 6.87 8.68
N TYR A 117 -1.62 6.23 8.07
CA TYR A 117 -1.05 6.70 6.81
C TYR A 117 -2.09 6.75 5.68
N GLU A 118 -2.92 5.71 5.56
CA GLU A 118 -3.88 5.53 4.47
C GLU A 118 -5.05 6.51 4.48
N THR A 119 -5.23 7.29 5.56
CA THR A 119 -6.32 8.26 5.66
C THR A 119 -5.85 9.71 5.64
N VAL A 120 -4.53 9.96 5.66
CA VAL A 120 -3.97 11.29 5.40
C VAL A 120 -4.24 11.68 3.95
N THR A 121 -4.78 12.89 3.74
CA THR A 121 -5.13 13.40 2.41
C THR A 121 -4.18 14.51 1.95
N ASN A 122 -4.38 15.00 0.73
CA ASN A 122 -3.80 16.25 0.23
C ASN A 122 -4.89 17.17 -0.34
N ALA A 123 -4.52 18.39 -0.73
CA ALA A 123 -5.45 19.38 -1.26
C ALA A 123 -6.16 18.95 -2.56
N GLN A 124 -5.61 17.99 -3.29
CA GLN A 124 -6.17 17.42 -4.51
C GLN A 124 -7.05 16.18 -4.24
N GLY A 125 -7.32 15.84 -2.98
CA GLY A 125 -8.10 14.66 -2.59
C GLY A 125 -7.36 13.33 -2.71
N GLY A 126 -6.04 13.35 -2.98
CA GLY A 126 -5.20 12.15 -3.02
C GLY A 126 -4.77 11.67 -1.63
N LEU A 127 -4.21 10.46 -1.58
CA LEU A 127 -3.68 9.81 -0.38
C LEU A 127 -2.15 9.74 -0.45
N PRO A 128 -1.44 10.81 -0.06
CA PRO A 128 0.00 10.96 -0.31
C PRO A 128 0.86 9.91 0.39
N LEU A 129 0.40 9.36 1.52
CA LEU A 129 1.16 8.35 2.27
C LEU A 129 0.85 6.92 1.82
N LEU A 130 -0.24 6.72 1.07
CA LEU A 130 -0.57 5.44 0.41
C LEU A 130 0.05 5.35 -0.99
N ALA A 131 0.17 6.47 -1.69
CA ALA A 131 0.65 6.54 -3.07
C ALA A 131 1.99 5.81 -3.30
N PRO A 132 3.05 5.95 -2.46
CA PRO A 132 4.31 5.25 -2.67
C PRO A 132 4.18 3.72 -2.72
N MET A 133 3.31 3.16 -1.87
CA MET A 133 3.08 1.71 -1.87
C MET A 133 2.28 1.27 -3.11
N SER A 134 1.34 2.09 -3.55
CA SER A 134 0.62 1.87 -4.81
C SER A 134 1.55 1.93 -6.04
N GLU A 135 2.55 2.82 -6.03
CA GLU A 135 3.56 2.90 -7.09
C GLU A 135 4.44 1.66 -7.12
N VAL A 136 4.92 1.21 -5.96
CA VAL A 136 5.72 -0.01 -5.84
C VAL A 136 4.90 -1.24 -6.26
N ALA A 137 3.66 -1.36 -5.78
CA ALA A 137 2.77 -2.48 -6.11
C ALA A 137 2.50 -2.57 -7.62
N GLY A 138 2.20 -1.46 -8.29
CA GLY A 138 1.97 -1.44 -9.72
C GLY A 138 3.17 -1.90 -10.54
N ARG A 139 4.39 -1.56 -10.10
CA ARG A 139 5.62 -2.00 -10.75
C ARG A 139 5.92 -3.48 -10.50
N ILE A 140 5.77 -3.95 -9.26
CA ILE A 140 5.95 -5.37 -8.91
C ILE A 140 4.94 -6.23 -9.67
N ALA A 141 3.69 -5.80 -9.83
CA ALA A 141 2.67 -6.52 -10.58
C ALA A 141 3.13 -6.92 -11.99
N VAL A 142 3.88 -6.05 -12.67
CA VAL A 142 4.41 -6.33 -14.02
C VAL A 142 5.56 -7.35 -13.97
N PHE A 143 6.47 -7.25 -13.01
CA PHE A 143 7.53 -8.25 -12.85
C PHE A 143 6.95 -9.63 -12.54
N SER A 144 6.00 -9.70 -11.60
CA SER A 144 5.32 -10.94 -11.26
C SER A 144 4.54 -11.51 -12.46
N ALA A 145 3.87 -10.66 -13.24
CA ALA A 145 3.19 -11.09 -14.47
C ALA A 145 4.17 -11.67 -15.49
N ALA A 146 5.29 -10.99 -15.72
CA ALA A 146 6.31 -11.43 -16.68
C ALA A 146 6.92 -12.77 -16.30
N GLU A 147 7.20 -12.97 -15.02
CA GLU A 147 7.72 -14.24 -14.51
C GLU A 147 6.66 -15.36 -14.57
N THR A 148 5.42 -15.04 -14.21
CA THR A 148 4.30 -16.01 -14.23
C THR A 148 3.93 -16.46 -15.64
N LEU A 149 4.13 -15.61 -16.67
CA LEU A 149 3.91 -16.01 -18.07
C LEU A 149 4.85 -17.10 -18.57
N LEU A 150 5.99 -17.30 -17.91
CA LEU A 150 6.96 -18.32 -18.29
C LEU A 150 6.40 -19.74 -18.00
N LYS A 151 6.77 -20.71 -18.85
CA LYS A 151 6.16 -22.05 -18.84
C LYS A 151 6.33 -22.79 -17.52
N HIS A 152 7.48 -22.65 -16.87
CA HIS A 152 7.78 -23.34 -15.60
C HIS A 152 6.97 -22.79 -14.40
N ASN A 153 6.38 -21.59 -14.53
CA ASN A 153 5.51 -20.97 -13.53
C ASN A 153 4.00 -21.14 -13.86
N GLY A 154 3.66 -22.05 -14.78
CA GLY A 154 2.27 -22.35 -15.15
C GLY A 154 1.71 -21.50 -16.28
N GLY A 155 2.43 -20.48 -16.72
CA GLY A 155 2.02 -19.59 -17.80
C GLY A 155 2.06 -20.23 -19.19
N MET A 156 1.63 -19.48 -20.21
CA MET A 156 1.56 -19.96 -21.59
C MET A 156 2.94 -20.11 -22.26
N GLY A 157 4.03 -19.68 -21.63
CA GLY A 157 5.38 -19.74 -22.19
C GLY A 157 5.71 -18.56 -23.12
N LEU A 158 5.07 -17.42 -22.92
CA LEU A 158 5.31 -16.19 -23.66
C LEU A 158 6.38 -15.35 -22.98
N LEU A 159 7.37 -14.87 -23.74
CA LEU A 159 8.33 -13.87 -23.25
C LEU A 159 7.67 -12.49 -23.28
N PHE A 160 7.57 -11.84 -22.13
CA PHE A 160 6.82 -10.60 -21.93
C PHE A 160 7.19 -9.48 -22.90
N CYS A 161 8.48 -9.30 -23.19
CA CYS A 161 8.99 -8.27 -24.11
C CYS A 161 9.07 -8.70 -25.59
N GLY A 162 8.71 -9.95 -25.91
CA GLY A 162 8.93 -10.50 -27.25
C GLY A 162 10.41 -10.56 -27.66
N VAL A 163 10.65 -10.84 -28.93
CA VAL A 163 11.98 -10.76 -29.59
C VAL A 163 11.76 -10.35 -31.05
N PRO A 164 12.82 -9.93 -31.80
CA PRO A 164 12.68 -9.62 -33.20
C PRO A 164 11.93 -10.73 -34.00
N GLY A 165 10.83 -10.37 -34.63
CA GLY A 165 9.95 -11.29 -35.35
C GLY A 165 8.87 -11.98 -34.50
N VAL A 166 8.85 -11.78 -33.18
CA VAL A 166 7.81 -12.30 -32.27
C VAL A 166 7.23 -11.17 -31.46
N ALA A 167 5.90 -10.99 -31.49
CA ALA A 167 5.22 -9.93 -30.76
C ALA A 167 5.41 -10.05 -29.23
N PRO A 168 5.44 -8.92 -28.50
CA PRO A 168 5.44 -8.92 -27.04
C PRO A 168 4.07 -9.30 -26.47
N ALA A 169 4.01 -9.45 -25.14
CA ALA A 169 2.76 -9.64 -24.43
C ALA A 169 1.82 -8.45 -24.57
N ARG A 170 0.50 -8.76 -24.62
CA ARG A 170 -0.57 -7.76 -24.52
C ARG A 170 -1.06 -7.68 -23.09
N VAL A 171 -0.90 -6.52 -22.47
CA VAL A 171 -1.24 -6.24 -21.07
C VAL A 171 -2.49 -5.35 -21.01
N LEU A 172 -3.52 -5.84 -20.35
CA LEU A 172 -4.72 -5.09 -20.03
C LEU A 172 -4.64 -4.62 -18.56
N VAL A 173 -4.75 -3.32 -18.33
CA VAL A 173 -4.79 -2.75 -16.97
C VAL A 173 -6.20 -2.23 -16.69
N LEU A 174 -6.84 -2.74 -15.65
CA LEU A 174 -8.15 -2.30 -15.19
C LEU A 174 -7.99 -1.24 -14.11
N GLY A 175 -8.31 0.01 -14.46
CA GLY A 175 -8.12 1.20 -13.62
C GLY A 175 -6.80 1.94 -13.90
N GLY A 176 -6.89 3.23 -14.16
CA GLY A 176 -5.76 4.12 -14.47
C GLY A 176 -5.27 4.94 -13.26
N GLY A 177 -5.57 4.52 -12.02
CA GLY A 177 -5.13 5.16 -10.79
C GLY A 177 -3.60 5.13 -10.59
N VAL A 178 -3.11 5.29 -9.36
CA VAL A 178 -1.67 5.27 -9.07
C VAL A 178 -1.06 3.90 -9.43
N VAL A 179 -1.69 2.82 -8.98
CA VAL A 179 -1.27 1.43 -9.29
C VAL A 179 -1.24 1.21 -10.80
N GLY A 180 -2.37 1.46 -11.47
CA GLY A 180 -2.52 1.15 -12.89
C GLY A 180 -1.61 1.97 -13.80
N LEU A 181 -1.38 3.25 -13.51
CA LEU A 181 -0.42 4.06 -14.27
C LEU A 181 1.01 3.53 -14.11
N ASN A 182 1.42 3.14 -12.89
CA ASN A 182 2.75 2.58 -12.67
C ASN A 182 2.91 1.22 -13.33
N ALA A 183 1.88 0.37 -13.31
CA ALA A 183 1.86 -0.88 -14.05
C ALA A 183 1.94 -0.64 -15.56
N ALA A 184 1.14 0.26 -16.11
CA ALA A 184 1.13 0.59 -17.53
C ALA A 184 2.49 1.12 -18.00
N ARG A 185 3.11 2.07 -17.25
CA ARG A 185 4.43 2.61 -17.57
C ARG A 185 5.52 1.55 -17.51
N MET A 186 5.46 0.65 -16.54
CA MET A 186 6.44 -0.43 -16.40
C MET A 186 6.30 -1.44 -17.53
N ALA A 187 5.06 -1.90 -17.85
CA ALA A 187 4.80 -2.83 -18.92
C ALA A 187 5.21 -2.25 -20.29
N MET A 188 4.88 -0.98 -20.55
CA MET A 188 5.30 -0.24 -21.74
C MET A 188 6.84 -0.13 -21.80
N GLY A 189 7.49 0.13 -20.67
CA GLY A 189 8.96 0.22 -20.58
C GLY A 189 9.66 -1.10 -20.89
N LEU A 190 9.04 -2.24 -20.58
CA LEU A 190 9.50 -3.57 -20.93
C LEU A 190 9.12 -3.98 -22.38
N GLY A 191 8.43 -3.12 -23.14
CA GLY A 191 8.12 -3.35 -24.54
C GLY A 191 6.78 -4.04 -24.80
N ALA A 192 5.92 -4.26 -23.79
CA ALA A 192 4.60 -4.83 -23.99
C ALA A 192 3.64 -3.88 -24.72
N GLU A 193 2.63 -4.44 -25.38
CA GLU A 193 1.47 -3.69 -25.84
C GLU A 193 0.53 -3.47 -24.65
N VAL A 194 0.19 -2.21 -24.35
CA VAL A 194 -0.57 -1.88 -23.13
C VAL A 194 -1.86 -1.17 -23.44
N VAL A 195 -2.95 -1.69 -22.86
CA VAL A 195 -4.28 -1.07 -22.86
C VAL A 195 -4.70 -0.79 -21.43
N VAL A 196 -5.15 0.43 -21.14
CA VAL A 196 -5.72 0.83 -19.84
C VAL A 196 -7.20 1.11 -19.99
N LEU A 197 -8.04 0.45 -19.20
CA LEU A 197 -9.45 0.77 -19.08
C LEU A 197 -9.67 1.68 -17.88
N GLU A 198 -10.21 2.88 -18.14
CA GLU A 198 -10.44 3.91 -17.11
C GLU A 198 -11.81 4.58 -17.36
N ARG A 199 -12.46 5.08 -16.31
CA ARG A 199 -13.74 5.82 -16.42
C ARG A 199 -13.56 7.33 -16.50
N SER A 200 -12.49 7.85 -15.92
CA SER A 200 -12.20 9.28 -15.88
C SER A 200 -11.53 9.73 -17.17
N ILE A 201 -12.24 10.51 -18.00
CA ILE A 201 -11.68 11.11 -19.21
C ILE A 201 -10.45 11.99 -18.90
N PRO A 202 -10.45 12.86 -17.88
CA PRO A 202 -9.25 13.60 -17.49
C PRO A 202 -8.08 12.70 -17.13
N ARG A 203 -8.34 11.55 -16.47
CA ARG A 203 -7.29 10.58 -16.14
C ARG A 203 -6.74 9.88 -17.37
N MET A 204 -7.58 9.53 -18.34
CA MET A 204 -7.13 8.98 -19.63
C MET A 204 -6.26 9.98 -20.39
N ALA A 205 -6.66 11.25 -20.46
CA ALA A 205 -5.86 12.31 -21.09
C ALA A 205 -4.49 12.45 -20.42
N TYR A 206 -4.43 12.41 -19.10
CA TYR A 206 -3.16 12.43 -18.35
C TYR A 206 -2.28 11.20 -18.67
N ILE A 207 -2.88 10.01 -18.77
CA ILE A 207 -2.12 8.78 -19.11
C ILE A 207 -1.57 8.91 -20.53
N ASP A 208 -2.38 9.36 -21.49
CA ASP A 208 -1.94 9.59 -22.87
C ASP A 208 -0.75 10.55 -22.93
N GLU A 209 -0.87 11.70 -22.28
CA GLU A 209 0.21 12.72 -22.20
C GLU A 209 1.51 12.15 -21.63
N VAL A 210 1.46 11.54 -20.43
CA VAL A 210 2.69 11.06 -19.74
C VAL A 210 3.31 9.80 -20.34
N THR A 211 2.61 9.15 -21.26
CA THR A 211 3.10 7.98 -22.00
C THR A 211 3.38 8.27 -23.48
N ASN A 212 3.21 9.55 -23.91
CA ASN A 212 3.38 9.99 -25.28
C ASN A 212 2.57 9.14 -26.29
N GLY A 213 1.31 8.83 -25.95
CA GLY A 213 0.41 8.03 -26.76
C GLY A 213 0.80 6.55 -26.92
N ARG A 214 1.78 6.05 -26.19
CA ARG A 214 2.26 4.66 -26.29
C ARG A 214 1.37 3.67 -25.53
N VAL A 215 0.57 4.15 -24.59
CA VAL A 215 -0.44 3.37 -23.86
C VAL A 215 -1.80 3.68 -24.45
N ILE A 216 -2.50 2.66 -24.89
CA ILE A 216 -3.87 2.81 -25.42
C ILE A 216 -4.81 2.99 -24.23
N THR A 217 -5.58 4.07 -24.21
CA THR A 217 -6.62 4.27 -23.21
C THR A 217 -8.00 4.01 -23.82
N ARG A 218 -8.88 3.32 -23.08
CA ARG A 218 -10.27 3.09 -23.47
C ARG A 218 -11.18 3.34 -22.27
N TYR A 219 -12.40 3.81 -22.56
CA TYR A 219 -13.42 3.97 -21.53
C TYR A 219 -13.85 2.60 -20.99
N SER A 220 -13.80 2.44 -19.66
CA SER A 220 -14.14 1.20 -18.97
C SER A 220 -15.64 0.96 -18.98
N SER A 221 -16.09 0.09 -19.87
CA SER A 221 -17.44 -0.44 -19.96
C SER A 221 -17.42 -1.97 -19.95
N ILE A 222 -18.56 -2.61 -19.71
CA ILE A 222 -18.67 -4.08 -19.75
C ILE A 222 -18.15 -4.59 -21.10
N GLY A 223 -18.65 -4.04 -22.22
CA GLY A 223 -18.22 -4.48 -23.56
C GLY A 223 -16.73 -4.25 -23.82
N ALA A 224 -16.15 -3.13 -23.35
CA ALA A 224 -14.71 -2.90 -23.50
C ALA A 224 -13.87 -3.90 -22.68
N ILE A 225 -14.33 -4.29 -21.50
CA ILE A 225 -13.68 -5.34 -20.70
C ILE A 225 -13.72 -6.67 -21.43
N GLU A 226 -14.90 -7.09 -21.92
CA GLU A 226 -15.10 -8.34 -22.66
C GLU A 226 -14.28 -8.40 -23.95
N GLU A 227 -14.22 -7.29 -24.71
CA GLU A 227 -13.42 -7.22 -25.93
C GLU A 227 -11.91 -7.29 -25.71
N GLU A 228 -11.40 -6.67 -24.64
CA GLU A 228 -9.96 -6.61 -24.40
C GLU A 228 -9.43 -7.82 -23.62
N MET A 229 -10.23 -8.41 -22.70
CA MET A 229 -9.78 -9.54 -21.91
C MET A 229 -9.44 -10.78 -22.75
N VAL A 230 -10.17 -11.02 -23.85
CA VAL A 230 -9.92 -12.18 -24.73
C VAL A 230 -8.62 -12.04 -25.54
N LYS A 231 -8.15 -10.80 -25.72
CA LYS A 231 -6.90 -10.49 -26.45
C LYS A 231 -5.69 -10.47 -25.51
N ALA A 232 -5.92 -10.25 -24.21
CA ALA A 232 -4.86 -10.07 -23.22
C ALA A 232 -4.11 -11.38 -22.94
N ASP A 233 -2.80 -11.26 -22.71
CA ASP A 233 -1.94 -12.29 -22.14
C ASP A 233 -1.78 -12.09 -20.64
N VAL A 234 -1.90 -10.83 -20.20
CA VAL A 234 -1.87 -10.42 -18.79
C VAL A 234 -3.00 -9.44 -18.55
N ILE A 235 -3.72 -9.60 -17.43
CA ILE A 235 -4.67 -8.61 -16.92
C ILE A 235 -4.22 -8.19 -15.51
N ILE A 236 -4.07 -6.89 -15.28
CA ILE A 236 -3.71 -6.32 -13.98
C ILE A 236 -4.92 -5.58 -13.40
N GLY A 237 -5.45 -6.09 -12.29
CA GLY A 237 -6.53 -5.46 -11.52
C GLY A 237 -5.98 -4.36 -10.63
N ALA A 238 -6.29 -3.10 -10.95
CA ALA A 238 -5.75 -1.90 -10.30
C ALA A 238 -6.85 -0.90 -9.89
N VAL A 239 -8.08 -1.38 -9.70
CA VAL A 239 -9.20 -0.55 -9.26
C VAL A 239 -9.25 -0.54 -7.74
N LEU A 240 -9.22 0.67 -7.18
CA LEU A 240 -9.36 0.93 -5.75
C LEU A 240 -10.57 1.83 -5.56
N VAL A 241 -11.49 1.41 -4.68
CA VAL A 241 -12.60 2.25 -4.23
C VAL A 241 -12.34 2.59 -2.76
N PRO A 242 -12.04 3.86 -2.42
CA PRO A 242 -11.76 4.24 -1.05
C PRO A 242 -12.92 3.88 -0.10
N GLY A 243 -12.64 3.10 0.96
CA GLY A 243 -13.62 2.71 1.95
C GLY A 243 -14.64 1.65 1.52
N ALA A 244 -14.49 1.05 0.32
CA ALA A 244 -15.38 0.00 -0.17
C ALA A 244 -14.62 -1.15 -0.82
N GLU A 245 -15.28 -2.29 -0.97
CA GLU A 245 -14.75 -3.43 -1.70
C GLU A 245 -14.61 -3.11 -3.20
N ALA A 246 -13.54 -3.62 -3.83
CA ALA A 246 -13.32 -3.45 -5.26
C ALA A 246 -14.42 -4.18 -6.07
N PRO A 247 -14.91 -3.58 -7.17
CA PRO A 247 -15.90 -4.23 -8.04
C PRO A 247 -15.30 -5.44 -8.74
N LYS A 248 -16.06 -6.55 -8.85
CA LYS A 248 -15.64 -7.75 -9.57
C LYS A 248 -15.80 -7.55 -11.07
N LEU A 249 -14.74 -7.11 -11.74
CA LEU A 249 -14.72 -6.74 -13.16
C LEU A 249 -14.54 -7.94 -14.08
N ILE A 250 -13.79 -8.96 -13.66
CA ILE A 250 -13.64 -10.23 -14.34
C ILE A 250 -14.37 -11.29 -13.54
N LYS A 251 -15.38 -11.91 -14.17
CA LYS A 251 -16.18 -12.98 -13.56
C LYS A 251 -15.60 -14.35 -13.90
N ARG A 252 -16.00 -15.38 -13.16
CA ARG A 252 -15.56 -16.75 -13.42
C ARG A 252 -15.90 -17.24 -14.83
N GLU A 253 -17.08 -16.88 -15.35
CA GLU A 253 -17.50 -17.24 -16.70
C GLU A 253 -16.58 -16.69 -17.81
N HIS A 254 -15.94 -15.55 -17.56
CA HIS A 254 -15.00 -14.91 -18.48
C HIS A 254 -13.71 -15.72 -18.66
N LEU A 255 -13.25 -16.46 -17.64
CA LEU A 255 -11.99 -17.21 -17.69
C LEU A 255 -11.94 -18.20 -18.87
N LYS A 256 -13.08 -18.81 -19.20
CA LYS A 256 -13.18 -19.76 -20.33
C LYS A 256 -12.98 -19.12 -21.70
N GLN A 257 -13.08 -17.78 -21.79
CA GLN A 257 -12.89 -17.01 -23.03
C GLN A 257 -11.46 -16.46 -23.11
N MET A 258 -10.72 -16.48 -22.01
CA MET A 258 -9.34 -16.02 -21.95
C MET A 258 -8.39 -17.06 -22.56
N LYS A 259 -7.18 -16.61 -22.91
CA LYS A 259 -6.14 -17.49 -23.43
C LYS A 259 -5.67 -18.46 -22.35
N PRO A 260 -5.58 -19.77 -22.61
CA PRO A 260 -5.00 -20.71 -21.64
C PRO A 260 -3.58 -20.32 -21.25
N GLY A 261 -3.27 -20.29 -19.96
CA GLY A 261 -1.99 -19.84 -19.41
C GLY A 261 -1.80 -18.32 -19.39
N SER A 262 -2.86 -17.53 -19.70
CA SER A 262 -2.85 -16.09 -19.41
C SER A 262 -2.81 -15.84 -17.89
N VAL A 263 -2.40 -14.63 -17.50
CA VAL A 263 -2.12 -14.28 -16.11
C VAL A 263 -3.05 -13.16 -15.63
N LEU A 264 -3.71 -13.38 -14.51
CA LEU A 264 -4.43 -12.37 -13.73
C LEU A 264 -3.59 -11.94 -12.54
N VAL A 265 -3.25 -10.66 -12.46
CA VAL A 265 -2.57 -10.07 -11.29
C VAL A 265 -3.54 -9.17 -10.57
N ASP A 266 -3.96 -9.52 -9.38
CA ASP A 266 -4.91 -8.72 -8.59
C ASP A 266 -4.18 -7.90 -7.54
N VAL A 267 -3.89 -6.63 -7.86
CA VAL A 267 -3.25 -5.70 -6.94
C VAL A 267 -4.23 -5.17 -5.89
N ALA A 268 -5.53 -5.24 -6.16
CA ALA A 268 -6.58 -4.82 -5.24
C ALA A 268 -6.97 -5.91 -4.22
N ILE A 269 -6.21 -7.00 -4.14
CA ILE A 269 -6.55 -8.17 -3.31
C ILE A 269 -6.73 -7.82 -1.83
N ASP A 270 -5.97 -6.87 -1.30
CA ASP A 270 -6.10 -6.39 0.08
C ASP A 270 -7.48 -5.74 0.37
N GLN A 271 -8.24 -5.41 -0.69
CA GLN A 271 -9.60 -4.85 -0.63
C GLN A 271 -10.63 -5.78 -1.31
N GLY A 272 -10.45 -7.08 -1.20
CA GLY A 272 -11.33 -8.10 -1.75
C GLY A 272 -11.08 -8.47 -3.21
N GLY A 273 -10.21 -7.75 -3.94
CA GLY A 273 -9.82 -8.04 -5.32
C GLY A 273 -10.82 -7.61 -6.39
N CYS A 274 -10.31 -7.40 -7.60
CA CYS A 274 -11.09 -6.99 -8.79
C CYS A 274 -11.68 -8.17 -9.58
N PHE A 275 -11.30 -9.40 -9.26
CA PHE A 275 -11.76 -10.59 -9.98
C PHE A 275 -12.60 -11.46 -9.07
N GLU A 276 -13.66 -12.07 -9.59
CA GLU A 276 -14.56 -12.93 -8.81
C GLU A 276 -13.84 -14.15 -8.23
N THR A 277 -12.81 -14.63 -8.94
CA THR A 277 -12.02 -15.81 -8.58
C THR A 277 -10.78 -15.48 -7.74
N SER A 278 -10.56 -14.21 -7.39
CA SER A 278 -9.42 -13.79 -6.56
C SER A 278 -9.57 -14.25 -5.11
N HIS A 279 -8.50 -14.84 -4.59
CA HIS A 279 -8.28 -15.03 -3.16
C HIS A 279 -6.81 -14.74 -2.82
N ALA A 280 -6.57 -14.23 -1.61
CA ALA A 280 -5.23 -13.81 -1.21
C ALA A 280 -4.24 -14.98 -1.20
N THR A 281 -3.05 -14.74 -1.75
CA THR A 281 -1.89 -15.63 -1.73
C THR A 281 -0.72 -14.97 -0.99
N THR A 282 0.39 -15.69 -0.85
CA THR A 282 1.59 -15.21 -0.16
C THR A 282 2.79 -15.18 -1.10
N HIS A 283 3.87 -14.51 -0.71
CA HIS A 283 5.12 -14.52 -1.49
C HIS A 283 5.76 -15.92 -1.57
N GLU A 284 5.45 -16.82 -0.65
CA GLU A 284 5.96 -18.22 -0.62
C GLU A 284 5.19 -19.12 -1.58
N ASP A 285 3.87 -18.90 -1.73
CA ASP A 285 2.98 -19.62 -2.65
C ASP A 285 2.13 -18.58 -3.40
N PRO A 286 2.69 -17.94 -4.46
CA PRO A 286 2.13 -16.73 -5.01
C PRO A 286 1.01 -16.93 -6.02
N THR A 287 0.85 -18.15 -6.58
CA THR A 287 -0.05 -18.39 -7.72
C THR A 287 -0.92 -19.61 -7.55
N TYR A 288 -2.07 -19.58 -8.23
CA TYR A 288 -2.94 -20.75 -8.42
C TYR A 288 -3.59 -20.68 -9.81
N VAL A 289 -4.17 -21.80 -10.26
CA VAL A 289 -4.79 -21.88 -11.60
C VAL A 289 -6.28 -22.20 -11.45
N ILE A 290 -7.13 -21.41 -12.12
CA ILE A 290 -8.56 -21.66 -12.26
C ILE A 290 -8.92 -21.62 -13.75
N ASP A 291 -9.62 -22.63 -14.24
CA ASP A 291 -10.11 -22.73 -15.63
C ASP A 291 -9.01 -22.46 -16.69
N GLY A 292 -7.75 -22.83 -16.39
CA GLY A 292 -6.59 -22.64 -17.28
C GLY A 292 -5.93 -21.26 -17.21
N VAL A 293 -6.41 -20.34 -16.34
CA VAL A 293 -5.86 -19.00 -16.14
C VAL A 293 -5.08 -18.96 -14.82
N VAL A 294 -3.85 -18.43 -14.86
CA VAL A 294 -2.98 -18.31 -13.68
C VAL A 294 -3.32 -17.05 -12.92
N HIS A 295 -3.54 -17.16 -11.63
CA HIS A 295 -3.83 -16.04 -10.73
C HIS A 295 -2.62 -15.74 -9.84
N TYR A 296 -2.19 -14.49 -9.79
CA TYR A 296 -1.22 -13.95 -8.85
C TYR A 296 -1.93 -12.91 -7.97
N CYS A 297 -2.21 -13.26 -6.72
CA CYS A 297 -3.01 -12.46 -5.81
C CYS A 297 -2.29 -12.24 -4.47
N VAL A 298 -0.99 -11.99 -4.52
CA VAL A 298 -0.17 -11.82 -3.32
C VAL A 298 -0.57 -10.58 -2.55
N ALA A 299 -1.01 -10.77 -1.31
CA ALA A 299 -1.26 -9.67 -0.40
C ALA A 299 0.06 -8.97 -0.02
N ASN A 300 0.00 -7.64 0.18
CA ASN A 300 1.17 -6.84 0.55
C ASN A 300 2.34 -6.94 -0.47
N MET A 301 2.04 -6.85 -1.76
CA MET A 301 3.08 -6.85 -2.81
C MET A 301 4.28 -5.95 -2.52
N PRO A 302 4.14 -4.70 -1.98
CA PRO A 302 5.28 -3.84 -1.66
C PRO A 302 6.27 -4.44 -0.65
N GLY A 303 5.85 -5.42 0.14
CA GLY A 303 6.72 -6.15 1.07
C GLY A 303 7.83 -6.94 0.39
N ALA A 304 7.67 -7.31 -0.90
CA ALA A 304 8.70 -7.99 -1.69
C ALA A 304 9.94 -7.13 -1.98
N ALA A 305 9.82 -5.80 -1.93
CA ALA A 305 10.91 -4.87 -2.15
C ALA A 305 11.12 -3.96 -0.93
N PRO A 306 11.48 -4.51 0.24
CA PRO A 306 11.45 -3.78 1.52
C PRO A 306 12.38 -2.57 1.53
N ARG A 307 13.53 -2.63 0.87
CA ARG A 307 14.46 -1.50 0.74
C ARG A 307 13.79 -0.31 0.04
N THR A 308 13.35 -0.52 -1.19
CA THR A 308 12.68 0.51 -2.02
C THR A 308 11.42 1.03 -1.34
N SER A 309 10.61 0.12 -0.79
CA SER A 309 9.35 0.47 -0.12
C SER A 309 9.57 1.30 1.14
N SER A 310 10.59 0.99 1.96
CA SER A 310 10.90 1.78 3.14
C SER A 310 11.40 3.18 2.79
N GLU A 311 12.29 3.29 1.79
CA GLU A 311 12.79 4.59 1.33
C GLU A 311 11.67 5.44 0.72
N ALA A 312 10.84 4.87 -0.16
CA ALA A 312 9.72 5.58 -0.78
C ALA A 312 8.67 6.02 0.24
N LEU A 313 8.31 5.15 1.19
CA LEU A 313 7.38 5.47 2.27
C LEU A 313 7.93 6.60 3.16
N ASN A 314 9.19 6.50 3.59
CA ASN A 314 9.82 7.50 4.44
C ASN A 314 9.88 8.87 3.77
N ASN A 315 10.18 8.94 2.47
CA ASN A 315 10.16 10.21 1.73
C ASN A 315 8.79 10.90 1.78
N ALA A 316 7.71 10.13 1.81
CA ALA A 316 6.35 10.65 1.90
C ALA A 316 5.92 10.96 3.34
N THR A 317 6.27 10.10 4.31
CA THR A 317 5.83 10.23 5.71
C THR A 317 6.65 11.22 6.51
N LEU A 318 7.89 11.50 6.13
CA LEU A 318 8.83 12.32 6.87
C LEU A 318 8.28 13.72 7.22
N PRO A 319 7.71 14.51 6.29
CA PRO A 319 7.19 15.83 6.64
C PRO A 319 6.06 15.80 7.69
N PHE A 320 5.20 14.78 7.60
CA PHE A 320 4.08 14.59 8.53
C PHE A 320 4.55 14.06 9.89
N GLY A 321 5.48 13.12 9.87
CA GLY A 321 6.08 12.58 11.08
C GLY A 321 6.89 13.61 11.85
N LEU A 322 7.65 14.48 11.17
CA LEU A 322 8.34 15.63 11.79
C LEU A 322 7.34 16.64 12.37
N ALA A 323 6.25 16.96 11.64
CA ALA A 323 5.22 17.85 12.16
C ALA A 323 4.61 17.31 13.47
N LEU A 324 4.34 15.99 13.54
CA LEU A 324 3.88 15.34 14.77
C LEU A 324 4.95 15.35 15.86
N ALA A 325 6.21 15.11 15.53
CA ALA A 325 7.31 15.11 16.50
C ALA A 325 7.60 16.51 17.05
N ASP A 326 7.54 17.55 16.22
CA ASP A 326 7.78 18.96 16.59
C ASP A 326 6.63 19.52 17.46
N ASN A 327 5.38 19.24 17.09
CA ASN A 327 4.20 19.92 17.63
C ASN A 327 3.22 19.00 18.38
N GLY A 328 3.49 17.69 18.44
CA GLY A 328 2.55 16.73 19.02
C GLY A 328 1.21 16.76 18.27
N LEU A 329 0.10 16.60 18.99
CA LEU A 329 -1.25 16.65 18.41
C LEU A 329 -1.69 18.06 17.93
N ASP A 330 -0.96 19.12 18.27
CA ASP A 330 -1.24 20.45 17.72
C ASP A 330 -0.94 20.52 16.22
N ALA A 331 -0.09 19.64 15.68
CA ALA A 331 0.10 19.47 14.24
C ALA A 331 -1.21 19.17 13.50
N LEU A 332 -2.13 18.45 14.14
CA LEU A 332 -3.44 18.10 13.57
C LEU A 332 -4.37 19.33 13.49
N LYS A 333 -4.24 20.28 14.43
CA LYS A 333 -5.04 21.53 14.41
C LYS A 333 -4.65 22.44 13.26
N SER A 334 -3.36 22.45 12.91
CA SER A 334 -2.81 23.30 11.87
C SER A 334 -2.89 22.71 10.47
N ASN A 335 -3.05 21.39 10.35
CA ASN A 335 -3.11 20.68 9.07
C ASN A 335 -4.33 19.76 8.98
N PRO A 336 -5.44 20.21 8.34
CA PRO A 336 -6.66 19.43 8.22
C PRO A 336 -6.47 18.13 7.43
N HIS A 337 -5.49 18.06 6.55
CA HIS A 337 -5.17 16.86 5.79
C HIS A 337 -4.50 15.80 6.68
N LEU A 338 -3.59 16.21 7.55
CA LEU A 338 -2.97 15.33 8.55
C LEU A 338 -4.02 14.92 9.61
N ALA A 339 -4.92 15.82 10.00
CA ALA A 339 -5.98 15.54 10.97
C ALA A 339 -6.93 14.42 10.49
N ARG A 340 -7.16 14.28 9.18
CA ARG A 340 -7.91 13.15 8.62
C ARG A 340 -7.18 11.81 8.80
N GLY A 341 -5.88 11.84 9.06
CA GLY A 341 -5.11 10.67 9.46
C GLY A 341 -5.46 10.12 10.83
N LEU A 342 -6.00 10.94 11.73
CA LEU A 342 -6.37 10.50 13.07
C LEU A 342 -7.57 9.55 13.02
N ASN A 343 -7.37 8.33 13.49
CA ASN A 343 -8.41 7.29 13.50
C ASN A 343 -8.86 6.92 14.90
N VAL A 344 -7.98 7.07 15.90
CA VAL A 344 -8.30 6.85 17.33
C VAL A 344 -7.70 7.97 18.16
N LEU A 345 -8.45 8.47 19.12
CA LEU A 345 -7.98 9.42 20.13
C LEU A 345 -8.68 9.17 21.47
N ASN A 346 -7.92 9.03 22.54
CA ASN A 346 -8.41 8.93 23.93
C ASN A 346 -9.52 7.86 24.14
N GLY A 347 -9.47 6.77 23.38
CA GLY A 347 -10.43 5.68 23.46
C GLY A 347 -11.65 5.85 22.58
N GLU A 348 -11.68 6.82 21.68
CA GLU A 348 -12.77 7.05 20.72
C GLU A 348 -12.29 6.90 19.28
N LEU A 349 -13.16 6.38 18.39
CA LEU A 349 -12.95 6.45 16.96
C LEU A 349 -13.14 7.88 16.48
N THR A 350 -12.31 8.30 15.51
CA THR A 350 -12.37 9.64 14.94
C THR A 350 -12.48 9.64 13.41
N TYR A 351 -12.50 8.46 12.79
CA TYR A 351 -12.63 8.30 11.35
C TYR A 351 -14.01 7.70 10.98
N PRO A 352 -14.91 8.48 10.31
CA PRO A 352 -16.30 8.10 10.09
C PRO A 352 -16.47 6.77 9.36
N ALA A 353 -15.70 6.51 8.30
CA ALA A 353 -15.85 5.30 7.50
C ALA A 353 -15.47 4.02 8.28
N VAL A 354 -14.54 4.09 9.23
CA VAL A 354 -14.24 2.96 10.13
C VAL A 354 -15.39 2.74 11.11
N ALA A 355 -15.93 3.82 11.66
CA ALA A 355 -17.05 3.76 12.58
C ALA A 355 -18.30 3.17 11.92
N GLU A 356 -18.61 3.59 10.70
CA GLU A 356 -19.71 3.03 9.89
C GLU A 356 -19.50 1.54 9.60
N ALA A 357 -18.30 1.14 9.19
CA ALA A 357 -17.98 -0.25 8.89
C ALA A 357 -18.09 -1.19 10.10
N LEU A 358 -17.84 -0.68 11.31
CA LEU A 358 -17.85 -1.44 12.56
C LEU A 358 -19.12 -1.23 13.40
N ASP A 359 -20.07 -0.42 12.93
CA ASP A 359 -21.27 0.00 13.67
C ASP A 359 -20.93 0.55 15.08
N MET A 360 -19.97 1.49 15.12
CA MET A 360 -19.45 2.09 16.35
C MET A 360 -19.64 3.62 16.34
N PRO A 361 -19.80 4.26 17.54
CA PRO A 361 -19.80 5.71 17.63
C PRO A 361 -18.44 6.30 17.30
N TRP A 362 -18.42 7.56 16.86
CA TRP A 362 -17.21 8.32 16.57
C TRP A 362 -17.33 9.79 16.99
N SER A 363 -16.20 10.48 17.10
CA SER A 363 -16.10 11.89 17.41
C SER A 363 -15.26 12.65 16.36
N ASP A 364 -15.44 13.96 16.27
CA ASP A 364 -14.67 14.84 15.39
C ASP A 364 -13.92 15.91 16.20
N PRO A 365 -12.84 15.55 16.91
CA PRO A 365 -12.16 16.43 17.86
C PRO A 365 -11.52 17.67 17.20
N PHE A 366 -11.31 17.66 15.89
CA PHE A 366 -10.69 18.75 15.15
C PHE A 366 -11.63 19.42 14.12
N GLY A 367 -12.89 18.99 14.04
CA GLY A 367 -13.89 19.56 13.14
C GLY A 367 -13.54 19.39 11.64
N VAL A 368 -12.84 18.31 11.29
CA VAL A 368 -12.37 18.07 9.89
C VAL A 368 -13.43 17.39 9.02
N TRP A 369 -14.46 16.84 9.64
CA TRP A 369 -15.55 16.14 8.96
C TRP A 369 -16.82 16.98 8.88
N ALA A 370 -16.96 18.02 9.74
CA ALA A 370 -18.12 18.91 9.77
C ALA A 370 -18.25 19.82 8.53
N LYS A 371 -17.23 19.87 7.65
CA LYS A 371 -17.16 20.74 6.47
C LYS A 371 -17.04 19.95 5.15
N ALA A 372 -17.25 18.63 5.18
CA ALA A 372 -17.14 17.77 4.00
C ALA A 372 -18.48 17.62 3.27
#